data_66d1bb62ddfba2fecc232d7c60211954
#
_entry.id   66d1bb62ddfba2fecc232d7c60211954
#
_cell.length_a   1.000
_cell.length_b   1.000
_cell.length_c   1.000
_cell.angle_alpha   90.00
_cell.angle_beta   90.00
_cell.angle_gamma   90.00
#
_symmetry.space_group_name_H-M   'P 1'
#
loop_
_entity.id
_entity.type
_entity.pdbx_description
1 polymer ?
#
loop_
_entity_poly.entity_id
_entity_poly.type
_entity_poly.pdbx_seq_one_letter_code
_entity_poly.pdbx_strand_id
1 'polypeptide(L)'
;MIKTTKQKALARAGWRTGSADEFIGLKREETALVNMRLSLAEKLRGRRTKLGLSQTELALRLGSSQSRVAKMEAGEVDVSLDLLVRAMLNTGASAREVAQAIAAA
;
A
#
# COMPACT_ATOMS: atom_id res chain seq x y z
N MET A 1 6.36 8.40 -23.89
CA MET A 1 5.57 7.40 -23.16
C MET A 1 5.02 8.00 -21.87
N ILE A 2 3.78 7.78 -21.63
CA ILE A 2 3.13 8.27 -20.42
C ILE A 2 3.56 7.40 -19.24
N LYS A 3 4.07 8.02 -18.20
CA LYS A 3 4.45 7.29 -16.98
C LYS A 3 3.22 7.02 -16.14
N THR A 4 3.04 5.77 -15.76
CA THR A 4 2.00 5.38 -14.82
C THR A 4 2.39 5.81 -13.41
N THR A 5 1.45 5.75 -12.47
CA THR A 5 1.73 6.01 -11.07
C THR A 5 2.85 5.11 -10.54
N LYS A 6 2.88 3.86 -10.99
CA LYS A 6 3.92 2.90 -10.63
C LYS A 6 5.29 3.34 -11.12
N GLN A 7 5.38 3.78 -12.36
CA GLN A 7 6.64 4.24 -12.93
C GLN A 7 7.13 5.51 -12.24
N LYS A 8 6.22 6.39 -11.87
CA LYS A 8 6.58 7.59 -11.11
C LYS A 8 7.12 7.24 -9.74
N ALA A 9 6.52 6.25 -9.07
CA ALA A 9 7.00 5.79 -7.77
C ALA A 9 8.40 5.20 -7.88
N LEU A 10 8.67 4.42 -8.93
CA LEU A 10 9.98 3.85 -9.18
C LEU A 10 11.02 4.94 -9.46
N ALA A 11 10.65 5.94 -10.26
CA ALA A 11 11.54 7.07 -10.55
C ALA A 11 11.90 7.82 -9.28
N ARG A 12 10.95 8.04 -8.38
CA ARG A 12 11.20 8.70 -7.10
C ARG A 12 12.09 7.87 -6.18
N ALA A 13 12.10 6.56 -6.34
CA ALA A 13 12.98 5.69 -5.58
C ALA A 13 14.44 5.76 -6.04
N GLY A 14 14.74 6.57 -7.04
CA GLY A 14 16.11 6.78 -7.48
C GLY A 14 16.60 5.79 -8.51
N TRP A 15 15.73 5.13 -9.20
CA TRP A 15 16.12 4.17 -10.23
C TRP A 15 16.84 4.86 -11.38
N ARG A 16 17.91 4.21 -11.84
CA ARG A 16 18.69 4.65 -12.99
C ARG A 16 18.81 3.50 -13.95
N THR A 17 19.02 3.80 -15.22
CA THR A 17 19.31 2.78 -16.21
C THR A 17 20.68 2.17 -15.91
N GLY A 18 20.69 0.87 -15.59
CA GLY A 18 21.89 0.06 -15.49
C GLY A 18 21.91 -0.91 -16.66
N SER A 19 22.29 -2.15 -16.41
CA SER A 19 22.07 -3.18 -17.42
C SER A 19 20.56 -3.35 -17.58
N ALA A 20 20.10 -3.56 -18.81
CA ALA A 20 18.67 -3.66 -19.10
C ALA A 20 18.01 -4.78 -18.29
N ASP A 21 18.68 -5.93 -18.18
CA ASP A 21 18.13 -7.09 -17.47
C ASP A 21 18.00 -6.81 -15.98
N GLU A 22 19.02 -6.22 -15.39
CA GLU A 22 19.02 -5.86 -13.97
C GLU A 22 17.92 -4.84 -13.70
N PHE A 23 17.82 -3.82 -14.52
CA PHE A 23 16.82 -2.78 -14.37
C PHE A 23 15.41 -3.33 -14.47
N ILE A 24 15.15 -4.22 -15.44
CA ILE A 24 13.84 -4.85 -15.62
C ILE A 24 13.47 -5.72 -14.43
N GLY A 25 14.43 -6.48 -13.88
CA GLY A 25 14.21 -7.32 -12.72
C GLY A 25 13.80 -6.51 -11.51
N LEU A 26 14.56 -5.48 -11.18
CA LEU A 26 14.28 -4.58 -10.08
C LEU A 26 12.94 -3.88 -10.27
N LYS A 27 12.66 -3.45 -11.51
CA LYS A 27 11.41 -2.79 -11.85
C LYS A 27 10.21 -3.68 -11.59
N ARG A 28 10.30 -4.98 -11.91
CA ARG A 28 9.20 -5.91 -11.67
C ARG A 28 8.90 -6.08 -10.18
N GLU A 29 9.94 -6.25 -9.38
CA GLU A 29 9.78 -6.42 -7.94
C GLU A 29 9.19 -5.16 -7.30
N GLU A 30 9.72 -4.00 -7.64
CA GLU A 30 9.24 -2.73 -7.12
C GLU A 30 7.80 -2.46 -7.56
N THR A 31 7.50 -2.75 -8.82
CA THR A 31 6.14 -2.60 -9.34
C THR A 31 5.16 -3.50 -8.59
N ALA A 32 5.56 -4.74 -8.32
CA ALA A 32 4.73 -5.66 -7.57
C ALA A 32 4.47 -5.15 -6.16
N LEU A 33 5.50 -4.65 -5.48
CA LEU A 33 5.36 -4.10 -4.13
C LEU A 33 4.46 -2.86 -4.10
N VAL A 34 4.62 -1.97 -5.07
CA VAL A 34 3.77 -0.78 -5.18
C VAL A 34 2.31 -1.21 -5.39
N ASN A 35 2.07 -2.18 -6.25
CA ASN A 35 0.73 -2.68 -6.52
C ASN A 35 0.09 -3.31 -5.28
N MET A 36 0.84 -4.10 -4.54
CA MET A 36 0.37 -4.73 -3.31
C MET A 36 0.01 -3.66 -2.27
N ARG A 37 0.87 -2.66 -2.14
CA ARG A 37 0.65 -1.56 -1.20
C ARG A 37 -0.62 -0.78 -1.56
N LEU A 38 -0.79 -0.45 -2.84
CA LEU A 38 -1.96 0.29 -3.30
C LEU A 38 -3.24 -0.51 -3.12
N SER A 39 -3.20 -1.81 -3.40
CA SER A 39 -4.36 -2.68 -3.23
C SER A 39 -4.78 -2.79 -1.78
N LEU A 40 -3.82 -2.99 -0.87
CA LEU A 40 -4.10 -3.03 0.57
C LEU A 40 -4.62 -1.69 1.09
N ALA A 41 -4.03 -0.58 0.62
CA ALA A 41 -4.46 0.76 1.01
C ALA A 41 -5.91 1.02 0.62
N GLU A 42 -6.28 0.65 -0.60
CA GLU A 42 -7.65 0.80 -1.09
C GLU A 42 -8.63 -0.04 -0.28
N LYS A 43 -8.27 -1.29 0.00
CA LYS A 43 -9.11 -2.17 0.81
C LYS A 43 -9.26 -1.67 2.24
N LEU A 44 -8.17 -1.15 2.81
CA LEU A 44 -8.22 -0.58 4.16
C LEU A 44 -9.18 0.60 4.22
N ARG A 45 -9.10 1.50 3.26
CA ARG A 45 -10.01 2.64 3.19
C ARG A 45 -11.47 2.18 3.06
N GLY A 46 -11.71 1.19 2.20
CA GLY A 46 -13.05 0.63 2.03
C GLY A 46 -13.60 0.04 3.32
N ARG A 47 -12.78 -0.71 4.05
CA ARG A 47 -13.19 -1.29 5.32
C ARG A 47 -13.46 -0.21 6.37
N ARG A 48 -12.60 0.79 6.44
CA ARG A 48 -12.79 1.91 7.37
C ARG A 48 -14.12 2.62 7.13
N THR A 49 -14.39 2.98 5.88
CA THR A 49 -15.62 3.69 5.54
C THR A 49 -16.85 2.83 5.77
N LYS A 50 -16.76 1.54 5.49
CA LYS A 50 -17.85 0.59 5.70
C LYS A 50 -18.17 0.44 7.20
N LEU A 51 -17.17 0.54 8.05
CA LEU A 51 -17.34 0.52 9.50
C LEU A 51 -17.82 1.87 10.06
N GLY A 52 -17.90 2.89 9.22
CA GLY A 52 -18.31 4.23 9.65
C GLY A 52 -17.26 4.97 10.46
N LEU A 53 -15.99 4.58 10.33
CA LEU A 53 -14.90 5.19 11.08
C LEU A 53 -14.25 6.33 10.29
N SER A 54 -13.91 7.41 11.00
CA SER A 54 -13.03 8.44 10.44
C SER A 54 -11.58 7.95 10.48
N GLN A 55 -10.69 8.64 9.77
CA GLN A 55 -9.26 8.33 9.86
C GLN A 55 -8.74 8.49 11.29
N THR A 56 -9.23 9.49 12.00
CA THR A 56 -8.85 9.71 13.40
C THR A 56 -9.31 8.57 14.30
N GLU A 57 -10.52 8.08 14.09
CA GLU A 57 -11.04 6.95 14.84
C GLU A 57 -10.26 5.68 14.59
N LEU A 58 -9.93 5.42 13.33
CA LEU A 58 -9.08 4.27 12.99
C LEU A 58 -7.69 4.43 13.61
N ALA A 59 -7.13 5.64 13.59
CA ALA A 59 -5.83 5.91 14.20
C ALA A 59 -5.84 5.58 15.70
N LEU A 60 -6.90 5.93 16.41
CA LEU A 60 -7.03 5.58 17.81
C LEU A 60 -7.03 4.07 18.02
N ARG A 61 -7.75 3.34 17.19
CA ARG A 61 -7.77 1.88 17.26
C ARG A 61 -6.41 1.26 17.01
N LEU A 62 -5.62 1.87 16.15
CA LEU A 62 -4.30 1.37 15.78
C LEU A 62 -3.18 1.87 16.70
N GLY A 63 -3.50 2.76 17.63
CA GLY A 63 -2.48 3.42 18.44
C GLY A 63 -1.55 4.29 17.59
N SER A 64 -2.11 4.97 16.61
CA SER A 64 -1.35 5.75 15.63
C SER A 64 -1.93 7.16 15.50
N SER A 65 -1.55 7.90 14.47
CA SER A 65 -2.03 9.24 14.20
C SER A 65 -2.89 9.28 12.95
N GLN A 66 -3.76 10.28 12.83
CA GLN A 66 -4.59 10.48 11.66
C GLN A 66 -3.72 10.67 10.40
N SER A 67 -2.63 11.42 10.50
CA SER A 67 -1.74 11.63 9.35
C SER A 67 -1.10 10.32 8.88
N ARG A 68 -0.81 9.41 9.81
CA ARG A 68 -0.25 8.11 9.47
C ARG A 68 -1.30 7.23 8.77
N VAL A 69 -2.54 7.26 9.24
CA VAL A 69 -3.64 6.55 8.57
C VAL A 69 -3.86 7.11 7.17
N ALA A 70 -3.81 8.43 7.00
CA ALA A 70 -3.91 9.05 5.68
C ALA A 70 -2.83 8.54 4.73
N LYS A 71 -1.59 8.41 5.20
CA LYS A 71 -0.49 7.85 4.40
C LYS A 71 -0.71 6.39 4.05
N MET A 72 -1.22 5.61 5.00
CA MET A 72 -1.57 4.21 4.75
C MET A 72 -2.59 4.09 3.62
N GLU A 73 -3.65 4.88 3.68
CA GLU A 73 -4.72 4.83 2.69
C GLU A 73 -4.31 5.41 1.34
N ALA A 74 -3.27 6.23 1.33
CA ALA A 74 -2.68 6.74 0.09
C ALA A 74 -1.68 5.76 -0.54
N GLY A 75 -1.32 4.69 0.17
CA GLY A 75 -0.37 3.71 -0.32
C GLY A 75 1.04 4.27 -0.47
N GLU A 76 1.44 5.17 0.41
CA GLU A 76 2.75 5.81 0.31
C GLU A 76 3.90 4.83 0.53
N VAL A 77 5.02 5.10 -0.15
CA VAL A 77 6.14 4.15 -0.19
C VAL A 77 6.81 3.93 1.16
N ASP A 78 6.70 4.89 2.09
CA ASP A 78 7.27 4.76 3.42
C ASP A 78 6.36 3.96 4.38
N VAL A 79 5.18 3.57 3.94
CA VAL A 79 4.29 2.70 4.70
C VAL A 79 4.60 1.26 4.34
N SER A 80 4.95 0.45 5.34
CA SER A 80 5.30 -0.95 5.11
C SER A 80 4.06 -1.79 4.84
N LEU A 81 4.24 -2.88 4.09
CA LEU A 81 3.17 -3.87 3.91
C LEU A 81 2.72 -4.45 5.24
N ASP A 82 3.65 -4.68 6.15
CA ASP A 82 3.36 -5.20 7.48
C ASP A 82 2.36 -4.29 8.21
N LEU A 83 2.58 -2.98 8.14
CA LEU A 83 1.69 -2.01 8.78
C LEU A 83 0.29 -2.05 8.17
N LEU A 84 0.20 -2.14 6.84
CA LEU A 84 -1.09 -2.23 6.15
C LEU A 84 -1.82 -3.53 6.50
N VAL A 85 -1.11 -4.64 6.58
CA VAL A 85 -1.68 -5.92 6.99
C VAL A 85 -2.22 -5.84 8.42
N ARG A 86 -1.44 -5.28 9.33
CA ARG A 86 -1.89 -5.08 10.73
C ARG A 86 -3.14 -4.23 10.80
N ALA A 87 -3.20 -3.15 10.03
CA ALA A 87 -4.37 -2.28 10.00
C ALA A 87 -5.59 -3.02 9.47
N MET A 88 -5.43 -3.81 8.40
CA MET A 88 -6.51 -4.64 7.85
C MET A 88 -7.04 -5.60 8.90
N LEU A 89 -6.17 -6.33 9.57
CA LEU A 89 -6.55 -7.28 10.62
C LEU A 89 -7.26 -6.57 11.76
N ASN A 90 -6.82 -5.38 12.14
CA ASN A 90 -7.46 -4.60 13.19
C ASN A 90 -8.90 -4.23 12.83
N THR A 91 -9.20 -4.01 11.55
CA THR A 91 -10.57 -3.71 11.11
C THR A 91 -11.44 -4.96 11.02
N GLY A 92 -10.92 -6.11 11.38
CA GLY A 92 -11.66 -7.36 11.36
C GLY A 92 -11.50 -8.18 10.08
N ALA A 93 -10.60 -7.78 9.17
CA ALA A 93 -10.31 -8.57 7.99
C ALA A 93 -9.67 -9.90 8.39
N SER A 94 -10.02 -10.95 7.68
CA SER A 94 -9.39 -12.26 7.87
C SER A 94 -8.06 -12.30 7.11
N ALA A 95 -7.21 -13.27 7.45
CA ALA A 95 -5.99 -13.51 6.70
C ALA A 95 -6.29 -13.80 5.22
N ARG A 96 -7.40 -14.49 4.94
CA ARG A 96 -7.84 -14.76 3.57
C ARG A 96 -8.16 -13.46 2.83
N GLU A 97 -8.87 -12.55 3.47
CA GLU A 97 -9.20 -11.26 2.86
C GLU A 97 -7.96 -10.43 2.58
N VAL A 98 -6.99 -10.46 3.50
CA VAL A 98 -5.69 -9.81 3.28
C VAL A 98 -4.97 -10.44 2.08
N ALA A 99 -4.95 -11.77 2.02
CA ALA A 99 -4.33 -12.49 0.90
C ALA A 99 -5.02 -12.15 -0.43
N GLN A 100 -6.34 -12.05 -0.44
CA GLN A 100 -7.09 -11.68 -1.64
C GLN A 100 -6.75 -10.26 -2.09
N ALA A 101 -6.60 -9.32 -1.16
CA ALA A 101 -6.21 -7.95 -1.48
C ALA A 101 -4.81 -7.91 -2.12
N ILE A 102 -3.88 -8.69 -1.60
CA ILE A 102 -2.53 -8.78 -2.16
C ILE A 102 -2.58 -9.43 -3.55
N ALA A 103 -3.35 -10.50 -3.70
CA ALA A 103 -3.45 -11.22 -4.97
C ALA A 103 -4.17 -10.40 -6.06
N ALA A 104 -5.02 -9.46 -5.67
CA ALA A 104 -5.73 -8.59 -6.60
C ALA A 104 -4.86 -7.46 -7.15
N ALA A 105 -3.65 -7.34 -6.64
CA ALA A 105 -2.74 -6.26 -7.03
C ALA A 105 -2.26 -6.40 -8.49
#